data_52934742f825b1c5aef31d778f356cef
#
_entry.id   52934742f825b1c5aef31d778f356cef
#
_cell.length_a   1.000
_cell.length_b   1.000
_cell.length_c   1.000
_cell.angle_alpha   90.00
_cell.angle_beta   90.00
_cell.angle_gamma   90.00
#
_symmetry.space_group_name_H-M   'P 1'
#
loop_
_entity.id
_entity.type
_entity.pdbx_description
1 polymer ?
#
loop_
_entity_poly.entity_id
_entity_poly.type
_entity_poly.pdbx_seq_one_letter_code
_entity_poly.pdbx_strand_id
1 'polypeptide(L)'
;MMKTLFIIGNGFDCYGHNMNTQYIDFRNFLVNRYPEYNKDFVGILQETLMPDGDEVYDMNEVVGSLIRTIDECSLKDWNNLEECLGNEFICNIAYDNEWLYKMTDDEDDEDDNIFHSVYENEDLTNSIAGAYRILIDLFREWVFNELANIDFTRVQRLRKKPTFRKSLFLTFNYTLTLEKLYNISPNNICHIHGKSDDRNCHIYFGHGDYTEFDAFENYIGVGDAYNGLKRELRKDTNQAIVENMKFFRKLSNVKKIYSYGFSEVDMVYIKEISRILDAKRVRWYFNQYDWINNQENIEKVKRLGFKIRVSRRW
;
A
#
# COMPACT_ATOMS: atom_id res chain seq x y z
N MET A 1 18.05 19.33 21.19
CA MET A 1 16.74 18.89 20.67
C MET A 1 16.72 19.09 19.18
N MET A 2 16.24 18.11 18.42
CA MET A 2 16.11 18.18 16.98
C MET A 2 14.98 19.14 16.59
N LYS A 3 15.26 20.06 15.63
CA LYS A 3 14.30 21.10 15.22
C LYS A 3 13.79 20.92 13.79
N THR A 4 14.25 19.87 13.11
CA THR A 4 13.92 19.59 11.71
C THR A 4 13.41 18.18 11.57
N LEU A 5 12.31 18.02 10.84
CA LEU A 5 11.76 16.76 10.39
C LEU A 5 11.90 16.69 8.86
N PHE A 6 12.31 15.54 8.37
CA PHE A 6 12.21 15.17 6.96
C PHE A 6 11.10 14.13 6.80
N ILE A 7 10.22 14.33 5.85
CA ILE A 7 9.18 13.40 5.43
C ILE A 7 9.59 12.88 4.06
N ILE A 8 9.78 11.58 3.96
CA ILE A 8 10.40 10.93 2.81
C ILE A 8 9.44 9.88 2.25
N GLY A 9 9.00 10.10 1.02
CA GLY A 9 8.22 9.13 0.26
C GLY A 9 9.04 8.51 -0.87
N ASN A 10 8.42 7.61 -1.64
CA ASN A 10 9.11 6.77 -2.61
C ASN A 10 9.86 7.56 -3.71
N GLY A 11 9.39 8.75 -4.05
CA GLY A 11 10.11 9.63 -4.99
C GLY A 11 11.55 9.96 -4.58
N PHE A 12 11.87 9.87 -3.29
CA PHE A 12 13.25 10.01 -2.81
C PHE A 12 14.14 8.86 -3.27
N ASP A 13 13.64 7.65 -3.26
CA ASP A 13 14.36 6.46 -3.69
C ASP A 13 14.38 6.31 -5.21
N CYS A 14 13.23 6.35 -5.87
CA CYS A 14 13.15 6.12 -7.31
C CYS A 14 13.73 7.29 -8.13
N TYR A 15 13.31 8.53 -7.89
CA TYR A 15 13.80 9.68 -8.68
C TYR A 15 15.06 10.31 -8.10
N GLY A 16 15.18 10.31 -6.76
CA GLY A 16 16.36 10.88 -6.09
C GLY A 16 17.60 10.02 -6.19
N HIS A 17 17.45 8.71 -6.20
CA HIS A 17 18.55 7.75 -6.15
C HIS A 17 18.55 6.75 -7.32
N ASN A 18 17.56 6.84 -8.23
CA ASN A 18 17.39 5.93 -9.37
C ASN A 18 17.31 4.47 -8.95
N MET A 19 16.51 4.18 -7.92
CA MET A 19 16.32 2.84 -7.39
C MET A 19 14.99 2.26 -7.88
N ASN A 20 14.96 0.95 -8.08
CA ASN A 20 13.78 0.19 -8.47
C ASN A 20 12.91 -0.10 -7.24
N THR A 21 12.08 0.87 -6.86
CA THR A 21 11.26 0.83 -5.64
C THR A 21 9.81 1.24 -5.88
N GLN A 22 9.42 1.36 -7.15
CA GLN A 22 8.05 1.70 -7.55
C GLN A 22 7.17 0.44 -7.59
N TYR A 23 5.86 0.60 -7.59
CA TYR A 23 4.95 -0.54 -7.71
C TYR A 23 5.04 -1.24 -9.08
N ILE A 24 5.50 -0.55 -10.13
CA ILE A 24 5.84 -1.21 -11.39
C ILE A 24 7.02 -2.21 -11.22
N ASP A 25 7.93 -1.96 -10.28
CA ASP A 25 9.01 -2.89 -9.98
C ASP A 25 8.49 -4.11 -9.22
N PHE A 26 7.47 -3.95 -8.40
CA PHE A 26 6.73 -5.08 -7.81
C PHE A 26 6.04 -5.92 -8.89
N ARG A 27 5.38 -5.30 -9.89
CA ARG A 27 4.85 -6.03 -11.04
C ARG A 27 5.94 -6.83 -11.76
N ASN A 28 7.08 -6.22 -12.01
CA ASN A 28 8.21 -6.90 -12.65
C ASN A 28 8.72 -8.07 -11.82
N PHE A 29 8.74 -7.94 -10.50
CA PHE A 29 9.05 -9.05 -9.60
C PHE A 29 8.05 -10.21 -9.77
N LEU A 30 6.74 -9.95 -9.82
CA LEU A 30 5.72 -10.97 -10.03
C LEU A 30 5.93 -11.70 -11.36
N VAL A 31 6.12 -10.96 -12.46
CA VAL A 31 6.36 -11.52 -13.80
C VAL A 31 7.63 -12.37 -13.85
N ASN A 32 8.70 -11.94 -13.19
CA ASN A 32 9.95 -12.69 -13.15
C ASN A 32 9.87 -13.94 -12.27
N ARG A 33 9.09 -13.88 -11.18
CA ARG A 33 8.89 -14.97 -10.23
C ARG A 33 8.00 -16.07 -10.80
N TYR A 34 7.00 -15.66 -11.59
CA TYR A 34 6.01 -16.54 -12.21
C TYR A 34 5.96 -16.33 -13.73
N PRO A 35 6.99 -16.76 -14.47
CA PRO A 35 7.12 -16.46 -15.90
C PRO A 35 6.02 -17.09 -16.76
N GLU A 36 5.34 -18.14 -16.26
CA GLU A 36 4.24 -18.83 -16.92
C GLU A 36 2.86 -18.31 -16.47
N TYR A 37 2.80 -17.13 -15.81
CA TYR A 37 1.54 -16.56 -15.34
C TYR A 37 0.52 -16.43 -16.48
N ASN A 38 -0.73 -16.80 -16.19
CA ASN A 38 -1.81 -16.80 -17.18
C ASN A 38 -2.80 -15.65 -16.90
N LYS A 39 -2.57 -14.51 -17.52
CA LYS A 39 -3.49 -13.35 -17.40
C LYS A 39 -4.83 -13.52 -18.13
N ASP A 40 -4.90 -14.46 -19.05
CA ASP A 40 -6.12 -14.76 -19.81
C ASP A 40 -6.89 -15.95 -19.17
N PHE A 41 -6.53 -16.33 -17.95
CA PHE A 41 -7.22 -17.36 -17.19
C PHE A 41 -8.69 -16.99 -17.00
N VAL A 42 -9.56 -17.92 -17.37
CA VAL A 42 -11.01 -17.86 -17.19
C VAL A 42 -11.42 -19.12 -16.46
N GLY A 43 -11.70 -19.03 -15.18
CA GLY A 43 -12.03 -20.18 -14.35
C GLY A 43 -12.13 -19.77 -12.87
N ILE A 44 -12.38 -20.76 -12.02
CA ILE A 44 -12.47 -20.56 -10.58
C ILE A 44 -11.07 -20.65 -9.98
N LEU A 45 -10.62 -19.60 -9.31
CA LEU A 45 -9.43 -19.64 -8.46
C LEU A 45 -9.77 -20.43 -7.19
N GLN A 46 -9.41 -21.71 -7.16
CA GLN A 46 -9.66 -22.58 -6.02
C GLN A 46 -8.41 -23.36 -5.62
N GLU A 47 -8.36 -23.74 -4.36
CA GLU A 47 -7.30 -24.60 -3.86
C GLU A 47 -7.45 -26.01 -4.40
N THR A 48 -6.32 -26.63 -4.73
CA THR A 48 -6.23 -28.02 -5.14
C THR A 48 -5.60 -28.83 -4.02
N LEU A 49 -6.25 -29.91 -3.62
CA LEU A 49 -5.73 -30.82 -2.60
C LEU A 49 -4.53 -31.60 -3.17
N MET A 50 -3.39 -31.44 -2.53
CA MET A 50 -2.16 -32.12 -2.87
C MET A 50 -2.08 -33.50 -2.22
N PRO A 51 -1.23 -34.44 -2.72
CA PRO A 51 -1.11 -35.79 -2.17
C PRO A 51 -0.65 -35.86 -0.71
N ASP A 52 0.01 -34.84 -0.20
CA ASP A 52 0.43 -34.69 1.20
C ASP A 52 -0.68 -34.13 2.12
N GLY A 53 -1.81 -33.75 1.53
CA GLY A 53 -2.97 -33.21 2.24
C GLY A 53 -3.02 -31.70 2.33
N ASP A 54 -2.02 -30.99 1.79
CA ASP A 54 -2.03 -29.54 1.71
C ASP A 54 -2.97 -29.05 0.59
N GLU A 55 -3.65 -27.94 0.82
CA GLU A 55 -4.46 -27.26 -0.19
C GLU A 55 -3.68 -26.05 -0.73
N VAL A 56 -3.50 -26.00 -2.05
CA VAL A 56 -2.69 -24.97 -2.70
C VAL A 56 -3.38 -24.39 -3.94
N TYR A 57 -3.20 -23.09 -4.17
CA TYR A 57 -3.59 -22.45 -5.42
C TYR A 57 -2.55 -22.69 -6.53
N ASP A 58 -2.99 -22.74 -7.79
CA ASP A 58 -2.06 -22.55 -8.91
C ASP A 58 -1.60 -21.09 -8.95
N MET A 59 -0.35 -20.87 -8.56
CA MET A 59 0.21 -19.54 -8.45
C MET A 59 0.35 -18.82 -9.80
N ASN A 60 0.43 -19.52 -10.94
CA ASN A 60 0.46 -18.88 -12.25
C ASN A 60 -0.91 -18.30 -12.61
N GLU A 61 -1.98 -18.98 -12.23
CA GLU A 61 -3.35 -18.52 -12.42
C GLU A 61 -3.66 -17.34 -11.47
N VAL A 62 -3.30 -17.47 -10.19
CA VAL A 62 -3.46 -16.40 -9.18
C VAL A 62 -2.71 -15.14 -9.60
N VAL A 63 -1.44 -15.24 -9.93
CA VAL A 63 -0.62 -14.08 -10.33
C VAL A 63 -1.13 -13.49 -11.64
N GLY A 64 -1.56 -14.33 -12.59
CA GLY A 64 -2.19 -13.88 -13.83
C GLY A 64 -3.44 -13.02 -13.57
N SER A 65 -4.33 -13.51 -12.72
CA SER A 65 -5.57 -12.82 -12.34
C SER A 65 -5.28 -11.54 -11.56
N LEU A 66 -4.34 -11.57 -10.61
CA LEU A 66 -3.89 -10.38 -9.87
C LEU A 66 -3.36 -9.29 -10.81
N ILE A 67 -2.46 -9.64 -11.73
CA ILE A 67 -1.88 -8.69 -12.69
C ILE A 67 -2.98 -8.12 -13.59
N ARG A 68 -3.90 -8.94 -14.10
CA ARG A 68 -5.01 -8.48 -14.93
C ARG A 68 -5.88 -7.47 -14.17
N THR A 69 -6.37 -7.84 -13.00
CA THR A 69 -7.27 -7.00 -12.20
C THR A 69 -6.60 -5.68 -11.80
N ILE A 70 -5.30 -5.71 -11.44
CA ILE A 70 -4.56 -4.48 -11.12
C ILE A 70 -4.31 -3.65 -12.39
N ASP A 71 -3.95 -4.25 -13.52
CA ASP A 71 -3.78 -3.55 -14.80
C ASP A 71 -5.07 -2.83 -15.23
N GLU A 72 -6.24 -3.41 -14.94
CA GLU A 72 -7.55 -2.84 -15.24
C GLU A 72 -7.88 -1.65 -14.32
N CYS A 73 -7.87 -1.85 -13.01
CA CYS A 73 -8.25 -0.80 -12.06
C CYS A 73 -7.22 0.34 -11.96
N SER A 74 -5.95 0.08 -12.22
CA SER A 74 -4.89 1.10 -12.24
C SER A 74 -4.71 1.77 -13.60
N LEU A 75 -5.49 1.40 -14.62
CA LEU A 75 -5.32 1.79 -16.03
C LEU A 75 -3.88 1.55 -16.51
N LYS A 76 -3.28 0.45 -16.06
CA LYS A 76 -1.88 0.03 -16.28
C LYS A 76 -0.81 0.95 -15.66
N ASP A 77 -1.21 1.92 -14.84
CA ASP A 77 -0.28 2.71 -14.05
C ASP A 77 -0.16 2.14 -12.62
N TRP A 78 0.75 1.21 -12.43
CA TRP A 78 1.00 0.56 -11.14
C TRP A 78 1.41 1.53 -10.03
N ASN A 79 1.77 2.76 -10.33
CA ASN A 79 2.03 3.76 -9.29
C ASN A 79 0.77 4.09 -8.48
N ASN A 80 -0.42 3.82 -9.04
CA ASN A 80 -1.72 3.99 -8.39
C ASN A 80 -2.19 2.71 -7.66
N LEU A 81 -1.33 1.71 -7.47
CA LEU A 81 -1.70 0.41 -6.89
C LEU A 81 -2.46 0.55 -5.57
N GLU A 82 -1.96 1.33 -4.61
CA GLU A 82 -2.63 1.49 -3.32
C GLU A 82 -4.03 2.13 -3.44
N GLU A 83 -4.23 3.03 -4.39
CA GLU A 83 -5.52 3.64 -4.64
C GLU A 83 -6.49 2.64 -5.31
N CYS A 84 -5.97 1.87 -6.27
CA CYS A 84 -6.71 0.83 -6.98
C CYS A 84 -7.23 -0.28 -6.05
N LEU A 85 -6.47 -0.71 -5.04
CA LEU A 85 -6.84 -1.82 -4.12
C LEU A 85 -8.11 -1.56 -3.28
N GLY A 86 -8.75 -0.40 -3.42
CA GLY A 86 -10.01 -0.06 -2.77
C GLY A 86 -11.24 -0.71 -3.42
N ASN A 87 -12.30 0.08 -3.55
CA ASN A 87 -13.58 -0.42 -4.07
C ASN A 87 -13.49 -0.94 -5.51
N GLU A 88 -12.71 -0.27 -6.36
CA GLU A 88 -12.59 -0.62 -7.78
C GLU A 88 -11.98 -2.02 -7.98
N PHE A 89 -10.95 -2.37 -7.21
CA PHE A 89 -10.35 -3.71 -7.25
C PHE A 89 -11.35 -4.79 -6.89
N ILE A 90 -12.10 -4.59 -5.83
CA ILE A 90 -13.12 -5.53 -5.38
C ILE A 90 -14.26 -5.65 -6.40
N CYS A 91 -14.71 -4.53 -6.97
CA CYS A 91 -15.72 -4.53 -8.02
C CYS A 91 -15.26 -5.34 -9.25
N ASN A 92 -14.02 -5.14 -9.70
CA ASN A 92 -13.49 -5.88 -10.85
C ASN A 92 -13.45 -7.38 -10.56
N ILE A 93 -12.98 -7.81 -9.38
CA ILE A 93 -13.01 -9.23 -8.98
C ILE A 93 -14.44 -9.76 -9.02
N ALA A 94 -15.38 -9.03 -8.42
CA ALA A 94 -16.77 -9.48 -8.32
C ALA A 94 -17.43 -9.58 -9.70
N TYR A 95 -17.24 -8.60 -10.58
CA TYR A 95 -17.80 -8.60 -11.93
C TYR A 95 -17.17 -9.67 -12.84
N ASP A 96 -15.86 -9.86 -12.76
CA ASP A 96 -15.16 -10.90 -13.53
C ASP A 96 -15.65 -12.31 -13.20
N ASN A 97 -16.21 -12.50 -12.01
CA ASN A 97 -16.69 -13.79 -11.53
C ASN A 97 -18.24 -13.87 -11.44
N GLU A 98 -18.97 -12.84 -11.86
CA GLU A 98 -20.46 -12.79 -11.75
C GLU A 98 -21.14 -14.00 -12.39
N TRP A 99 -20.61 -14.49 -13.50
CA TRP A 99 -21.15 -15.64 -14.22
C TRP A 99 -21.09 -16.97 -13.45
N LEU A 100 -20.38 -17.02 -12.34
CA LEU A 100 -20.25 -18.17 -11.44
C LEU A 100 -21.29 -18.16 -10.32
N TYR A 101 -21.88 -17.02 -9.99
CA TYR A 101 -22.78 -16.90 -8.85
C TYR A 101 -24.16 -17.46 -9.17
N LYS A 102 -24.76 -18.06 -8.15
CA LYS A 102 -26.14 -18.56 -8.20
C LYS A 102 -27.10 -17.43 -7.83
N MET A 103 -28.10 -17.21 -8.68
CA MET A 103 -29.20 -16.30 -8.36
C MET A 103 -30.00 -16.83 -7.16
N THR A 104 -30.43 -15.92 -6.28
CA THR A 104 -31.15 -16.25 -5.05
C THR A 104 -32.59 -15.71 -5.05
N ASP A 105 -33.02 -15.06 -6.15
CA ASP A 105 -34.32 -14.39 -6.28
C ASP A 105 -35.31 -15.14 -7.20
N ASP A 106 -35.10 -16.42 -7.53
CA ASP A 106 -36.07 -17.17 -8.33
C ASP A 106 -37.31 -17.50 -7.47
N GLU A 107 -38.42 -16.82 -7.77
CA GLU A 107 -39.72 -17.00 -7.08
C GLU A 107 -40.28 -18.44 -7.17
N ASP A 108 -39.66 -19.28 -8.01
CA ASP A 108 -40.11 -20.66 -8.27
C ASP A 108 -39.30 -21.72 -7.50
N ASP A 109 -38.25 -21.31 -6.71
CA ASP A 109 -37.44 -22.23 -5.96
C ASP A 109 -38.03 -22.52 -4.58
N GLU A 110 -38.15 -23.82 -4.23
CA GLU A 110 -38.45 -24.26 -2.87
C GLU A 110 -37.38 -23.73 -1.89
N ASP A 111 -37.76 -23.34 -0.68
CA ASP A 111 -36.89 -22.72 0.36
C ASP A 111 -35.51 -23.42 0.53
N ASP A 112 -35.43 -24.73 0.35
CA ASP A 112 -34.19 -25.53 0.48
C ASP A 112 -33.15 -25.20 -0.62
N ASN A 113 -33.57 -24.78 -1.81
CA ASN A 113 -32.70 -24.42 -2.94
C ASN A 113 -32.03 -23.06 -2.73
N ILE A 114 -32.74 -22.09 -2.14
CA ILE A 114 -32.19 -20.75 -1.85
C ILE A 114 -31.01 -20.85 -0.87
N PHE A 115 -31.20 -21.60 0.23
CA PHE A 115 -30.09 -21.80 1.20
C PHE A 115 -28.88 -22.47 0.56
N HIS A 116 -29.09 -23.44 -0.33
CA HIS A 116 -28.01 -24.11 -1.04
C HIS A 116 -27.24 -23.14 -1.95
N SER A 117 -27.94 -22.30 -2.71
CA SER A 117 -27.34 -21.28 -3.57
C SER A 117 -26.54 -20.24 -2.76
N VAL A 118 -27.02 -19.84 -1.58
CA VAL A 118 -26.29 -18.94 -0.68
C VAL A 118 -24.98 -19.56 -0.21
N TYR A 119 -24.98 -20.82 0.24
CA TYR A 119 -23.77 -21.51 0.68
C TYR A 119 -22.76 -21.71 -0.46
N GLU A 120 -23.23 -22.07 -1.67
CA GLU A 120 -22.38 -22.19 -2.84
C GLU A 120 -21.72 -20.85 -3.20
N ASN A 121 -22.46 -19.73 -3.13
CA ASN A 121 -21.94 -18.39 -3.33
C ASN A 121 -20.89 -18.01 -2.27
N GLU A 122 -21.15 -18.31 -1.00
CA GLU A 122 -20.21 -18.06 0.11
C GLU A 122 -18.92 -18.87 -0.06
N ASP A 123 -18.99 -20.17 -0.36
CA ASP A 123 -17.83 -21.02 -0.55
C ASP A 123 -16.98 -20.57 -1.75
N LEU A 124 -17.64 -20.26 -2.86
CA LEU A 124 -17.00 -19.76 -4.09
C LEU A 124 -16.28 -18.44 -3.84
N THR A 125 -16.97 -17.47 -3.24
CA THR A 125 -16.40 -16.13 -3.01
C THR A 125 -15.29 -16.16 -1.96
N ASN A 126 -15.38 -17.03 -0.95
CA ASN A 126 -14.30 -17.26 0.00
C ASN A 126 -13.05 -17.83 -0.69
N SER A 127 -13.19 -18.77 -1.61
CA SER A 127 -12.08 -19.31 -2.39
C SER A 127 -11.44 -18.23 -3.26
N ILE A 128 -12.23 -17.47 -4.02
CA ILE A 128 -11.74 -16.37 -4.84
C ILE A 128 -11.03 -15.32 -3.99
N ALA A 129 -11.65 -14.86 -2.90
CA ALA A 129 -11.06 -13.88 -1.99
C ALA A 129 -9.75 -14.39 -1.37
N GLY A 130 -9.68 -15.70 -1.05
CA GLY A 130 -8.47 -16.38 -0.59
C GLY A 130 -7.32 -16.26 -1.58
N ALA A 131 -7.57 -16.52 -2.86
CA ALA A 131 -6.58 -16.38 -3.92
C ALA A 131 -6.06 -14.94 -4.04
N TYR A 132 -6.95 -13.95 -4.01
CA TYR A 132 -6.55 -12.53 -4.10
C TYR A 132 -5.86 -12.01 -2.83
N ARG A 133 -6.10 -12.61 -1.66
CA ARG A 133 -5.40 -12.32 -0.40
C ARG A 133 -3.89 -12.58 -0.49
N ILE A 134 -3.47 -13.51 -1.34
CA ILE A 134 -2.06 -13.85 -1.61
C ILE A 134 -1.24 -12.62 -2.05
N LEU A 135 -1.90 -11.60 -2.62
CA LEU A 135 -1.25 -10.32 -2.95
C LEU A 135 -0.46 -9.74 -1.76
N ILE A 136 -0.99 -9.85 -0.54
CA ILE A 136 -0.33 -9.33 0.67
C ILE A 136 1.00 -10.06 0.90
N ASP A 137 1.02 -11.37 0.77
CA ASP A 137 2.23 -12.17 0.98
C ASP A 137 3.25 -11.96 -0.14
N LEU A 138 2.80 -11.87 -1.39
CA LEU A 138 3.64 -11.55 -2.54
C LEU A 138 4.29 -10.17 -2.39
N PHE A 139 3.54 -9.18 -1.91
CA PHE A 139 4.08 -7.86 -1.64
C PHE A 139 5.13 -7.87 -0.52
N ARG A 140 4.87 -8.60 0.57
CA ARG A 140 5.84 -8.81 1.66
C ARG A 140 7.09 -9.53 1.16
N GLU A 141 6.94 -10.54 0.30
CA GLU A 141 8.06 -11.25 -0.32
C GLU A 141 8.93 -10.29 -1.13
N TRP A 142 8.33 -9.43 -1.95
CA TRP A 142 9.06 -8.40 -2.68
C TRP A 142 9.83 -7.44 -1.77
N VAL A 143 9.20 -6.95 -0.72
CA VAL A 143 9.85 -6.05 0.26
C VAL A 143 11.05 -6.72 0.92
N PHE A 144 10.91 -7.97 1.37
CA PHE A 144 11.96 -8.66 2.14
C PHE A 144 13.03 -9.34 1.28
N ASN A 145 12.78 -9.58 -0.01
CA ASN A 145 13.72 -10.22 -0.90
C ASN A 145 14.37 -9.22 -1.86
N GLU A 146 13.60 -8.32 -2.50
CA GLU A 146 14.15 -7.39 -3.47
C GLU A 146 14.64 -6.10 -2.79
N LEU A 147 13.78 -5.43 -2.01
CA LEU A 147 14.15 -4.15 -1.40
C LEU A 147 15.19 -4.31 -0.28
N ALA A 148 15.22 -5.44 0.39
CA ALA A 148 16.25 -5.73 1.41
C ALA A 148 17.64 -5.96 0.78
N ASN A 149 17.71 -6.44 -0.46
CA ASN A 149 18.95 -6.82 -1.13
C ASN A 149 19.49 -5.74 -2.09
N ILE A 150 18.96 -4.50 -2.02
CA ILE A 150 19.47 -3.39 -2.81
C ILE A 150 20.96 -3.16 -2.54
N ASP A 151 21.77 -3.15 -3.59
CA ASP A 151 23.22 -2.85 -3.52
C ASP A 151 23.45 -1.34 -3.41
N PHE A 152 23.44 -0.83 -2.21
CA PHE A 152 23.68 0.58 -1.91
C PHE A 152 25.07 1.10 -2.32
N THR A 153 26.03 0.24 -2.68
CA THR A 153 27.35 0.69 -3.15
C THR A 153 27.28 1.31 -4.53
N ARG A 154 26.26 0.93 -5.32
CA ARG A 154 26.01 1.42 -6.68
C ARG A 154 25.05 2.59 -6.73
N VAL A 155 24.42 2.94 -5.61
CA VAL A 155 23.41 4.01 -5.56
C VAL A 155 24.07 5.37 -5.39
N GLN A 156 23.71 6.31 -6.26
CA GLN A 156 24.23 7.68 -6.21
C GLN A 156 23.66 8.43 -4.99
N ARG A 157 24.52 9.10 -4.23
CA ARG A 157 24.10 9.93 -3.10
C ARG A 157 23.74 11.34 -3.55
N LEU A 158 22.62 11.83 -3.07
CA LEU A 158 22.29 13.25 -3.19
C LEU A 158 23.13 14.09 -2.19
N ARG A 159 23.31 15.38 -2.51
CA ARG A 159 23.99 16.30 -1.60
C ARG A 159 23.25 16.40 -0.27
N LYS A 160 23.91 16.03 0.82
CA LYS A 160 23.36 16.16 2.19
C LYS A 160 23.12 17.61 2.57
N LYS A 161 21.96 17.92 3.15
CA LYS A 161 21.82 19.18 3.89
C LYS A 161 22.65 19.13 5.18
N PRO A 162 23.27 20.23 5.61
CA PRO A 162 24.09 20.26 6.83
C PRO A 162 23.34 19.78 8.08
N THR A 163 22.02 19.97 8.11
CA THR A 163 21.15 19.58 9.23
C THR A 163 20.76 18.12 9.25
N PHE A 164 21.07 17.33 8.20
CA PHE A 164 20.60 15.95 8.02
C PHE A 164 20.86 15.08 9.24
N ARG A 165 22.12 15.07 9.75
CA ARG A 165 22.50 14.25 10.91
C ARG A 165 21.83 14.63 12.22
N LYS A 166 21.26 15.84 12.32
CA LYS A 166 20.60 16.38 13.53
C LYS A 166 19.09 16.53 13.34
N SER A 167 18.51 15.72 12.45
CA SER A 167 17.09 15.77 12.10
C SER A 167 16.39 14.45 12.42
N LEU A 168 15.08 14.50 12.51
CA LEU A 168 14.20 13.36 12.56
C LEU A 168 13.73 13.04 11.13
N PHE A 169 13.42 11.79 10.87
CA PHE A 169 12.95 11.30 9.59
C PHE A 169 11.69 10.45 9.78
N LEU A 170 10.62 10.83 9.12
CA LEU A 170 9.46 9.97 8.89
C LEU A 170 9.55 9.50 7.44
N THR A 171 9.67 8.21 7.23
CA THR A 171 9.74 7.64 5.89
C THR A 171 8.59 6.66 5.65
N PHE A 172 8.02 6.77 4.45
CA PHE A 172 7.02 5.85 3.92
C PHE A 172 7.66 4.70 3.13
N ASN A 173 9.00 4.79 2.90
CA ASN A 173 9.76 3.80 2.15
C ASN A 173 10.13 2.62 3.04
N TYR A 174 10.09 1.43 2.47
CA TYR A 174 10.53 0.19 3.13
C TYR A 174 12.06 0.02 3.13
N THR A 175 12.76 0.77 2.27
CA THR A 175 14.20 0.66 2.05
C THR A 175 15.02 1.28 3.18
N LEU A 176 16.27 0.85 3.32
CA LEU A 176 17.22 1.38 4.28
C LEU A 176 18.09 2.52 3.73
N THR A 177 17.58 3.29 2.78
CA THR A 177 18.31 4.36 2.10
C THR A 177 18.91 5.38 3.07
N LEU A 178 18.16 5.78 4.11
CA LEU A 178 18.59 6.76 5.08
C LEU A 178 19.77 6.23 5.94
N GLU A 179 19.71 4.99 6.34
CA GLU A 179 20.74 4.31 7.13
C GLU A 179 21.98 4.05 6.28
N LYS A 180 21.83 3.38 5.16
CA LYS A 180 22.93 2.86 4.33
C LYS A 180 23.66 3.97 3.57
N LEU A 181 22.95 4.90 2.93
CA LEU A 181 23.59 5.98 2.18
C LEU A 181 23.97 7.18 3.05
N TYR A 182 23.16 7.51 4.05
CA TYR A 182 23.34 8.75 4.79
C TYR A 182 23.86 8.59 6.20
N ASN A 183 24.01 7.34 6.69
CA ASN A 183 24.42 7.01 8.05
C ASN A 183 23.57 7.74 9.09
N ILE A 184 22.25 7.76 8.88
CA ILE A 184 21.32 8.29 9.86
C ILE A 184 21.09 7.22 10.93
N SER A 185 21.13 7.62 12.19
CA SER A 185 20.87 6.72 13.30
C SER A 185 19.42 6.20 13.23
N PRO A 186 19.18 4.87 13.38
CA PRO A 186 17.84 4.30 13.43
C PRO A 186 16.91 4.97 14.46
N ASN A 187 17.47 5.44 15.59
CA ASN A 187 16.72 6.16 16.61
C ASN A 187 16.10 7.49 16.13
N ASN A 188 16.53 7.99 14.98
CA ASN A 188 16.04 9.23 14.37
C ASN A 188 15.12 8.99 13.18
N ILE A 189 14.92 7.73 12.79
CA ILE A 189 14.09 7.32 11.66
C ILE A 189 12.85 6.60 12.20
N CYS A 190 11.72 6.87 11.57
CA CYS A 190 10.49 6.11 11.69
C CYS A 190 10.12 5.59 10.32
N HIS A 191 10.26 4.29 10.11
CA HIS A 191 9.69 3.59 8.98
C HIS A 191 8.23 3.28 9.30
N ILE A 192 7.34 4.23 9.00
CA ILE A 192 5.93 4.15 9.42
C ILE A 192 5.18 3.00 8.75
N HIS A 193 5.63 2.57 7.58
CA HIS A 193 5.05 1.45 6.84
C HIS A 193 5.80 0.12 7.03
N GLY A 194 6.78 0.09 7.93
CA GLY A 194 7.68 -1.05 8.09
C GLY A 194 8.97 -0.90 7.29
N LYS A 195 9.88 -1.88 7.40
CA LYS A 195 11.20 -1.82 6.78
C LYS A 195 11.66 -3.19 6.28
N SER A 196 12.44 -3.19 5.22
CA SER A 196 12.83 -4.41 4.48
C SER A 196 13.82 -5.34 5.19
N ASP A 197 14.52 -4.89 6.25
CA ASP A 197 15.52 -5.70 6.98
C ASP A 197 14.97 -6.37 8.25
N ASP A 198 13.68 -6.25 8.53
CA ASP A 198 13.04 -6.82 9.71
C ASP A 198 11.80 -7.64 9.33
N ARG A 199 11.98 -8.94 9.12
CA ARG A 199 10.87 -9.84 8.73
C ARG A 199 9.76 -9.96 9.79
N ASN A 200 10.03 -9.52 11.03
CA ASN A 200 9.04 -9.52 12.10
C ASN A 200 8.25 -8.20 12.17
N CYS A 201 8.65 -7.16 11.46
CA CYS A 201 7.88 -5.93 11.44
C CYS A 201 6.62 -6.10 10.58
N HIS A 202 5.55 -5.41 10.97
CA HIS A 202 4.37 -5.31 10.13
C HIS A 202 4.68 -4.44 8.91
N ILE A 203 4.26 -4.90 7.72
CA ILE A 203 4.33 -4.13 6.48
C ILE A 203 2.95 -3.53 6.23
N TYR A 204 2.84 -2.21 6.37
CA TYR A 204 1.61 -1.46 6.10
C TYR A 204 1.53 -1.13 4.62
N PHE A 205 0.71 -1.87 3.92
CA PHE A 205 0.46 -1.78 2.49
C PHE A 205 -1.05 -1.82 2.24
N GLY A 206 -1.54 -1.13 1.21
CA GLY A 206 -2.94 -1.19 0.82
C GLY A 206 -3.62 0.19 0.73
N HIS A 207 -4.94 0.16 0.53
CA HIS A 207 -5.76 1.34 0.27
C HIS A 207 -6.20 2.08 1.55
N GLY A 208 -6.74 3.29 1.34
CA GLY A 208 -7.31 4.12 2.42
C GLY A 208 -8.84 4.20 2.43
N ASP A 209 -9.52 3.40 1.61
CA ASP A 209 -10.97 3.42 1.46
C ASP A 209 -11.68 2.67 2.60
N TYR A 210 -12.71 3.28 3.19
CA TYR A 210 -13.52 2.76 4.28
C TYR A 210 -14.96 2.45 3.88
N THR A 211 -15.33 2.63 2.60
CA THR A 211 -16.64 2.24 2.11
C THR A 211 -16.77 0.71 2.11
N GLU A 212 -17.96 0.19 2.25
CA GLU A 212 -18.21 -1.23 2.05
C GLU A 212 -18.48 -1.49 0.57
N PHE A 213 -18.13 -2.68 0.10
CA PHE A 213 -18.54 -3.16 -1.21
C PHE A 213 -20.02 -3.49 -1.14
N ASP A 214 -20.80 -2.86 -2.01
CA ASP A 214 -22.22 -3.13 -2.17
C ASP A 214 -22.35 -4.32 -3.11
N ALA A 215 -22.69 -5.46 -2.54
CA ALA A 215 -22.83 -6.70 -3.29
C ALA A 215 -24.07 -6.65 -4.18
N PHE A 216 -24.08 -7.45 -5.21
CA PHE A 216 -25.22 -7.60 -6.10
C PHE A 216 -26.46 -8.09 -5.33
N GLU A 217 -27.57 -7.37 -5.42
CA GLU A 217 -28.82 -7.67 -4.68
C GLU A 217 -29.33 -9.09 -4.92
N ASN A 218 -29.11 -9.62 -6.14
CA ASN A 218 -29.62 -10.92 -6.58
C ASN A 218 -28.71 -12.11 -6.24
N TYR A 219 -27.56 -11.88 -5.60
CA TYR A 219 -26.58 -12.94 -5.29
C TYR A 219 -26.22 -12.91 -3.78
N ILE A 220 -27.15 -13.38 -2.96
CA ILE A 220 -26.91 -13.45 -1.52
C ILE A 220 -25.72 -14.38 -1.23
N GLY A 221 -24.90 -14.04 -0.22
CA GLY A 221 -23.68 -14.78 0.12
C GLY A 221 -22.39 -14.26 -0.52
N VAL A 222 -22.47 -13.42 -1.56
CA VAL A 222 -21.29 -12.92 -2.27
C VAL A 222 -20.54 -11.82 -1.51
N GLY A 223 -21.24 -10.95 -0.77
CA GLY A 223 -20.69 -9.70 -0.25
C GLY A 223 -19.67 -9.85 0.88
N ASP A 224 -19.85 -10.80 1.78
CA ASP A 224 -19.09 -10.90 3.02
C ASP A 224 -17.61 -11.22 2.79
N ALA A 225 -17.29 -12.17 1.91
CA ALA A 225 -15.92 -12.55 1.57
C ALA A 225 -15.17 -11.38 0.92
N TYR A 226 -15.80 -10.66 0.00
CA TYR A 226 -15.21 -9.50 -0.67
C TYR A 226 -15.03 -8.31 0.27
N ASN A 227 -15.97 -8.05 1.16
CA ASN A 227 -15.79 -7.07 2.22
C ASN A 227 -14.69 -7.47 3.19
N GLY A 228 -14.53 -8.77 3.47
CA GLY A 228 -13.41 -9.34 4.21
C GLY A 228 -12.08 -9.02 3.55
N LEU A 229 -11.93 -9.38 2.28
CA LEU A 229 -10.73 -9.10 1.48
C LEU A 229 -10.42 -7.59 1.44
N LYS A 230 -11.43 -6.75 1.20
CA LYS A 230 -11.27 -5.30 1.19
C LYS A 230 -10.73 -4.77 2.51
N ARG A 231 -11.25 -5.26 3.64
CA ARG A 231 -10.76 -4.88 4.98
C ARG A 231 -9.30 -5.29 5.20
N GLU A 232 -8.89 -6.46 4.73
CA GLU A 232 -7.52 -6.96 4.85
C GLU A 232 -6.54 -6.20 3.96
N LEU A 233 -6.96 -5.78 2.76
CA LEU A 233 -6.17 -4.94 1.85
C LEU A 233 -6.11 -3.47 2.29
N ARG A 234 -6.76 -3.09 3.38
CA ARG A 234 -6.74 -1.73 3.88
C ARG A 234 -5.52 -1.48 4.76
N LYS A 235 -4.81 -0.40 4.47
CA LYS A 235 -3.69 0.07 5.28
C LYS A 235 -4.17 0.57 6.65
N ASP A 236 -3.86 -0.13 7.73
CA ASP A 236 -4.18 0.31 9.08
C ASP A 236 -3.24 1.43 9.55
N THR A 237 -3.51 2.63 9.06
CA THR A 237 -2.75 3.84 9.40
C THR A 237 -2.86 4.21 10.88
N ASN A 238 -3.95 3.86 11.55
CA ASN A 238 -4.14 4.12 12.98
C ASN A 238 -3.21 3.24 13.82
N GLN A 239 -3.14 1.95 13.51
CA GLN A 239 -2.22 1.03 14.17
C GLN A 239 -0.77 1.45 13.95
N ALA A 240 -0.41 1.83 12.72
CA ALA A 240 0.92 2.35 12.40
C ALA A 240 1.29 3.57 13.27
N ILE A 241 0.37 4.51 13.51
CA ILE A 241 0.59 5.66 14.40
C ILE A 241 0.79 5.20 15.85
N VAL A 242 -0.05 4.30 16.35
CA VAL A 242 0.00 3.80 17.73
C VAL A 242 1.37 3.13 18.01
N GLU A 243 1.81 2.26 17.13
CA GLU A 243 3.10 1.56 17.26
C GLU A 243 4.29 2.54 17.23
N ASN A 244 4.17 3.62 16.48
CA ASN A 244 5.22 4.62 16.34
C ASN A 244 5.06 5.87 17.24
N MET A 245 4.18 5.83 18.23
CA MET A 245 3.87 6.97 19.10
C MET A 245 5.12 7.54 19.81
N LYS A 246 6.12 6.70 20.13
CA LYS A 246 7.40 7.17 20.70
C LYS A 246 8.12 8.14 19.76
N PHE A 247 8.08 7.90 18.46
CA PHE A 247 8.65 8.81 17.47
C PHE A 247 7.86 10.11 17.38
N PHE A 248 6.54 10.01 17.27
CA PHE A 248 5.67 11.19 17.19
C PHE A 248 5.87 12.15 18.38
N ARG A 249 6.03 11.63 19.59
CA ARG A 249 6.34 12.46 20.78
C ARG A 249 7.65 13.25 20.68
N LYS A 250 8.64 12.79 19.90
CA LYS A 250 9.91 13.53 19.67
C LYS A 250 9.69 14.78 18.80
N LEU A 251 8.57 14.90 18.08
CA LEU A 251 8.32 15.98 17.14
C LEU A 251 8.00 17.31 17.81
N SER A 252 7.63 17.37 19.08
CA SER A 252 7.12 18.55 19.80
C SER A 252 7.97 19.83 19.63
N ASN A 253 9.26 19.71 19.35
CA ASN A 253 10.17 20.84 19.16
C ASN A 253 10.53 21.14 17.70
N VAL A 254 9.91 20.46 16.73
CA VAL A 254 10.14 20.68 15.31
C VAL A 254 9.67 22.06 14.90
N LYS A 255 10.50 22.77 14.12
CA LYS A 255 10.24 24.13 13.60
C LYS A 255 10.29 24.17 12.07
N LYS A 256 10.86 23.13 11.45
CA LYS A 256 11.00 23.04 10.01
C LYS A 256 10.68 21.61 9.59
N ILE A 257 9.85 21.47 8.57
CA ILE A 257 9.56 20.22 7.89
C ILE A 257 10.03 20.34 6.45
N TYR A 258 10.67 19.31 5.94
CA TYR A 258 11.01 19.16 4.53
C TYR A 258 10.34 17.87 4.04
N SER A 259 9.55 17.94 2.96
CA SER A 259 8.93 16.75 2.37
C SER A 259 9.49 16.47 0.98
N TYR A 260 9.59 15.18 0.68
CA TYR A 260 10.00 14.65 -0.60
C TYR A 260 9.04 13.54 -1.02
N GLY A 261 7.90 13.91 -1.56
CA GLY A 261 6.81 13.03 -1.92
C GLY A 261 6.05 12.47 -0.70
N PHE A 262 4.77 12.37 -0.81
CA PHE A 262 3.87 11.54 0.00
C PHE A 262 2.52 11.46 -0.74
N SER A 263 1.84 10.34 -0.57
CA SER A 263 0.55 10.07 -1.21
C SER A 263 -0.61 10.73 -0.44
N GLU A 264 -1.80 10.68 -1.03
CA GLU A 264 -3.02 11.12 -0.34
C GLU A 264 -3.35 10.23 0.86
N VAL A 265 -3.14 8.93 0.74
CA VAL A 265 -3.33 7.95 1.84
C VAL A 265 -2.46 8.32 3.05
N ASP A 266 -1.27 8.89 2.84
CA ASP A 266 -0.34 9.29 3.89
C ASP A 266 -0.76 10.57 4.65
N MET A 267 -1.78 11.29 4.16
CA MET A 267 -2.28 12.51 4.82
C MET A 267 -2.75 12.28 6.26
N VAL A 268 -3.09 11.06 6.63
CA VAL A 268 -3.44 10.69 8.02
C VAL A 268 -2.27 10.99 8.96
N TYR A 269 -1.05 10.61 8.58
CA TYR A 269 0.17 10.88 9.36
C TYR A 269 0.47 12.38 9.46
N ILE A 270 0.21 13.12 8.39
CA ILE A 270 0.39 14.58 8.37
C ILE A 270 -0.60 15.27 9.32
N LYS A 271 -1.85 14.79 9.36
CA LYS A 271 -2.85 15.26 10.32
C LYS A 271 -2.39 15.00 11.76
N GLU A 272 -1.83 13.81 12.05
CA GLU A 272 -1.30 13.50 13.38
C GLU A 272 -0.12 14.42 13.75
N ILE A 273 0.81 14.68 12.83
CA ILE A 273 1.88 15.66 13.03
C ILE A 273 1.31 17.04 13.38
N SER A 274 0.23 17.48 12.71
CA SER A 274 -0.39 18.78 12.96
C SER A 274 -1.05 18.88 14.34
N ARG A 275 -1.47 17.78 14.95
CA ARG A 275 -2.02 17.75 16.32
C ARG A 275 -0.94 17.93 17.39
N ILE A 276 0.29 17.45 17.08
CA ILE A 276 1.42 17.48 18.00
C ILE A 276 2.15 18.85 17.92
N LEU A 277 2.18 19.45 16.75
CA LEU A 277 2.89 20.70 16.48
C LEU A 277 1.96 21.90 16.45
N ASP A 278 2.44 23.03 16.96
CA ASP A 278 1.84 24.33 16.62
C ASP A 278 2.16 24.65 15.15
N ALA A 279 1.29 24.18 14.24
CA ALA A 279 1.49 24.27 12.80
C ALA A 279 1.77 25.71 12.33
N LYS A 280 1.15 26.73 12.98
CA LYS A 280 1.34 28.16 12.66
C LYS A 280 2.77 28.65 12.89
N ARG A 281 3.54 27.94 13.70
CA ARG A 281 4.95 28.25 14.00
C ARG A 281 5.94 27.39 13.23
N VAL A 282 5.47 26.42 12.44
CA VAL A 282 6.30 25.50 11.65
C VAL A 282 6.33 25.93 10.19
N ARG A 283 7.53 25.92 9.58
CA ARG A 283 7.71 26.13 8.16
C ARG A 283 7.83 24.79 7.47
N TRP A 284 6.97 24.55 6.47
CA TRP A 284 6.99 23.37 5.63
C TRP A 284 7.59 23.67 4.26
N TYR A 285 8.59 22.94 3.86
CA TYR A 285 9.31 23.09 2.62
C TYR A 285 9.04 21.87 1.72
N PHE A 286 8.30 22.08 0.66
CA PHE A 286 8.13 21.08 -0.39
C PHE A 286 9.34 21.08 -1.34
N ASN A 287 9.70 19.93 -1.90
CA ASN A 287 10.65 19.87 -2.99
C ASN A 287 10.07 20.55 -4.25
N GLN A 288 10.90 20.80 -5.26
CA GLN A 288 10.46 21.50 -6.45
C GLN A 288 9.47 20.70 -7.30
N TYR A 289 9.64 19.37 -7.36
CA TYR A 289 8.75 18.49 -8.10
C TYR A 289 7.34 18.50 -7.48
N ASP A 290 7.22 18.29 -6.18
CA ASP A 290 5.93 18.33 -5.48
C ASP A 290 5.27 19.71 -5.59
N TRP A 291 6.09 20.79 -5.55
CA TRP A 291 5.58 22.15 -5.72
C TRP A 291 4.89 22.37 -7.05
N ILE A 292 5.36 21.74 -8.11
CA ILE A 292 4.81 21.87 -9.47
C ILE A 292 3.64 20.89 -9.68
N ASN A 293 3.77 19.64 -9.21
CA ASN A 293 2.90 18.55 -9.63
C ASN A 293 1.86 18.14 -8.57
N ASN A 294 2.06 18.48 -7.27
CA ASN A 294 1.22 18.01 -6.15
C ASN A 294 0.53 19.17 -5.43
N GLN A 295 -0.11 20.09 -6.17
CA GLN A 295 -0.76 21.28 -5.61
C GLN A 295 -1.87 20.94 -4.62
N GLU A 296 -2.59 19.85 -4.83
CA GLU A 296 -3.65 19.40 -3.93
C GLU A 296 -3.11 19.07 -2.53
N ASN A 297 -2.03 18.29 -2.44
CA ASN A 297 -1.38 17.98 -1.18
C ASN A 297 -0.83 19.24 -0.49
N ILE A 298 -0.30 20.19 -1.27
CA ILE A 298 0.16 21.48 -0.74
C ILE A 298 -1.00 22.23 -0.08
N GLU A 299 -2.14 22.34 -0.74
CA GLU A 299 -3.32 23.02 -0.18
C GLU A 299 -3.89 22.28 1.04
N LYS A 300 -3.89 20.91 1.05
CA LYS A 300 -4.26 20.12 2.22
C LYS A 300 -3.35 20.44 3.42
N VAL A 301 -2.03 20.46 3.24
CA VAL A 301 -1.06 20.82 4.29
C VAL A 301 -1.22 22.28 4.75
N LYS A 302 -1.49 23.19 3.84
CA LYS A 302 -1.74 24.60 4.15
C LYS A 302 -3.00 24.79 5.00
N ARG A 303 -4.08 24.05 4.71
CA ARG A 303 -5.31 24.04 5.52
C ARG A 303 -5.08 23.57 6.96
N LEU A 304 -4.09 22.72 7.20
CA LEU A 304 -3.66 22.33 8.55
C LEU A 304 -2.90 23.44 9.29
N GLY A 305 -2.65 24.58 8.66
CA GLY A 305 -2.09 25.78 9.28
C GLY A 305 -0.57 25.94 9.14
N PHE A 306 0.11 25.06 8.43
CA PHE A 306 1.56 25.15 8.20
C PHE A 306 1.94 26.33 7.29
N LYS A 307 3.12 26.93 7.54
CA LYS A 307 3.68 28.00 6.70
C LYS A 307 4.45 27.39 5.53
N ILE A 308 3.81 27.34 4.38
CA ILE A 308 4.32 26.66 3.17
C ILE A 308 5.44 27.47 2.48
N ARG A 309 6.44 26.76 1.98
CA ARG A 309 7.58 27.24 1.19
C ARG A 309 8.01 26.22 0.17
N VAL A 310 8.69 26.66 -0.88
CA VAL A 310 9.40 25.78 -1.82
C VAL A 310 10.86 25.65 -1.43
N SER A 311 11.40 24.43 -1.50
CA SER A 311 12.82 24.18 -1.28
C SER A 311 13.56 24.21 -2.62
N ARG A 312 14.39 25.23 -2.85
CA ARG A 312 15.18 25.40 -4.09
C ARG A 312 16.37 24.42 -4.21
N ARG A 313 16.62 23.59 -3.21
CA ARG A 313 17.83 22.75 -3.11
C ARG A 313 17.52 21.26 -2.88
N TRP A 314 16.33 20.88 -3.19
CA TRP A 314 15.84 19.48 -3.12
C TRP A 314 14.79 19.27 -4.18
#